data_f4e4482969bd6d50922f7f523e727622
#
_entry.id   f4e4482969bd6d50922f7f523e727622
#
_cell.length_a   1.000
_cell.length_b   1.000
_cell.length_c   1.000
_cell.angle_alpha   90.00
_cell.angle_beta   90.00
_cell.angle_gamma   90.00
#
_symmetry.space_group_name_H-M   'P 1'
#
loop_
_entity.id
_entity.type
_entity.pdbx_description
1 polymer ?
#
loop_
_entity_poly.entity_id
_entity_poly.type
_entity_poly.pdbx_seq_one_letter_code
_entity_poly.pdbx_strand_id
1 'polypeptide(L)'
;MKLRFIAAAAVAACTALCVQARKVHTIGDSTMATYDPNTTVTRGWGQMFQQFFKGDVTVNNRAKNGASSKSFYKESAYWQSVKKQIEPGDYVLIQFAHNDEKSNGCDGDELKAYYQSIGDEAKANACDYRGTTASGTYKDYLRKYVEETRALGATPVLVGAICRKYFDGSTIRRNGRHDLGDKFDKIEGGKLTTGNKVAADDHTYDYPYQMQEVAKELGVQYLDLTTATK
;
A
#
# COMPACT_ATOMS: atom_id res chain seq x y z
N MET A 1 57.72 11.21 51.42
CA MET A 1 56.71 11.70 50.44
C MET A 1 56.63 10.67 49.30
N LYS A 2 55.59 9.81 49.30
CA LYS A 2 55.45 8.73 48.29
C LYS A 2 54.37 9.13 47.28
N LEU A 3 54.80 9.42 46.05
CA LEU A 3 53.86 9.68 44.93
C LEU A 3 53.25 8.34 44.52
N ARG A 4 51.89 8.28 44.53
CA ARG A 4 51.11 7.16 43.93
C ARG A 4 50.69 7.60 42.55
N PHE A 5 51.19 6.91 41.54
CA PHE A 5 50.67 7.00 40.15
C PHE A 5 49.39 6.18 40.05
N ILE A 6 48.29 6.83 39.72
CA ILE A 6 47.04 6.19 39.33
C ILE A 6 47.08 6.05 37.83
N ALA A 7 47.23 4.81 37.35
CA ALA A 7 47.07 4.49 35.95
C ALA A 7 45.58 4.40 35.63
N ALA A 8 45.06 5.33 34.86
CA ALA A 8 43.72 5.27 34.28
C ALA A 8 43.74 4.37 33.05
N ALA A 9 43.19 3.17 33.16
CA ALA A 9 42.96 2.30 32.01
C ALA A 9 41.72 2.80 31.25
N ALA A 10 41.93 3.41 30.12
CA ALA A 10 40.85 3.72 29.17
C ALA A 10 40.42 2.44 28.44
N VAL A 11 39.28 1.88 28.83
CA VAL A 11 38.62 0.80 28.11
C VAL A 11 37.97 1.41 26.87
N ALA A 12 38.63 1.32 25.73
CA ALA A 12 38.01 1.63 24.43
C ALA A 12 37.01 0.55 24.13
N ALA A 13 35.71 0.80 24.37
CA ALA A 13 34.63 -0.04 23.90
C ALA A 13 34.57 0.12 22.37
N CYS A 14 35.19 -0.81 21.66
CA CYS A 14 35.04 -0.98 20.22
C CYS A 14 33.65 -1.53 19.98
N THR A 15 32.64 -0.67 19.82
CA THR A 15 31.34 -1.09 19.31
C THR A 15 31.53 -1.46 17.85
N ALA A 16 31.69 -2.77 17.61
CA ALA A 16 31.58 -3.31 16.26
C ALA A 16 30.18 -2.91 15.75
N LEU A 17 30.12 -1.97 14.83
CA LEU A 17 28.94 -1.72 14.01
C LEU A 17 28.74 -3.02 13.19
N CYS A 18 27.94 -3.94 13.74
CA CYS A 18 27.37 -4.99 12.90
C CYS A 18 26.54 -4.28 11.84
N VAL A 19 27.05 -4.26 10.62
CA VAL A 19 26.25 -3.91 9.45
C VAL A 19 25.21 -5.02 9.34
N GLN A 20 24.05 -4.79 9.93
CA GLN A 20 22.94 -5.73 9.84
C GLN A 20 22.46 -5.77 8.40
N ALA A 21 22.31 -6.96 7.85
CA ALA A 21 21.73 -7.16 6.53
C ALA A 21 20.36 -6.48 6.47
N ARG A 22 20.17 -5.56 5.54
CA ARG A 22 18.92 -4.82 5.40
C ARG A 22 17.89 -5.64 4.65
N LYS A 23 16.67 -5.65 5.14
CA LYS A 23 15.54 -6.26 4.46
C LYS A 23 14.69 -5.18 3.80
N VAL A 24 14.18 -5.51 2.62
CA VAL A 24 13.17 -4.74 1.92
C VAL A 24 11.89 -5.56 1.94
N HIS A 25 10.99 -5.24 2.86
CA HIS A 25 9.68 -5.86 2.90
C HIS A 25 8.79 -5.21 1.85
N THR A 26 8.10 -6.00 1.04
CA THR A 26 7.14 -5.49 0.07
C THR A 26 5.74 -6.01 0.42
N ILE A 27 4.80 -5.10 0.62
CA ILE A 27 3.39 -5.39 0.90
C ILE A 27 2.50 -4.77 -0.17
N GLY A 28 1.51 -5.52 -0.62
CA GLY A 28 0.68 -5.07 -1.73
C GLY A 28 -0.28 -6.15 -2.20
N ASP A 29 -0.77 -5.93 -3.40
CA ASP A 29 -1.77 -6.77 -4.07
C ASP A 29 -1.16 -7.77 -5.08
N SER A 30 -2.01 -8.26 -6.00
CA SER A 30 -1.64 -9.22 -7.04
C SER A 30 -0.54 -8.74 -7.98
N THR A 31 -0.42 -7.45 -8.23
CA THR A 31 0.58 -6.90 -9.14
C THR A 31 2.00 -7.00 -8.59
N MET A 32 2.12 -7.15 -7.29
CA MET A 32 3.38 -7.31 -6.56
C MET A 32 3.63 -8.76 -6.09
N ALA A 33 2.58 -9.58 -5.97
CA ALA A 33 2.61 -10.89 -5.33
C ALA A 33 3.54 -11.90 -6.01
N THR A 34 3.92 -12.94 -5.27
CA THR A 34 4.64 -14.10 -5.81
C THR A 34 3.67 -15.13 -6.35
N TYR A 35 3.95 -15.60 -7.56
CA TYR A 35 3.19 -16.64 -8.27
C TYR A 35 4.05 -17.87 -8.49
N ASP A 36 3.42 -19.05 -8.44
CA ASP A 36 4.08 -20.31 -8.76
C ASP A 36 4.37 -20.40 -10.27
N PRO A 37 5.64 -20.51 -10.68
CA PRO A 37 6.02 -20.58 -12.09
C PRO A 37 5.51 -21.84 -12.80
N ASN A 38 5.14 -22.89 -12.06
CA ASN A 38 4.61 -24.11 -12.63
C ASN A 38 3.13 -24.02 -13.00
N THR A 39 2.42 -23.05 -12.45
CA THR A 39 0.97 -22.89 -12.65
C THR A 39 0.60 -21.69 -13.52
N THR A 40 1.48 -20.69 -13.63
CA THR A 40 1.22 -19.48 -14.40
C THR A 40 2.50 -18.79 -14.88
N VAL A 41 2.38 -18.12 -16.02
CA VAL A 41 3.44 -17.22 -16.53
C VAL A 41 3.42 -15.84 -15.87
N THR A 42 2.38 -15.53 -15.10
CA THR A 42 2.26 -14.26 -14.39
C THR A 42 3.36 -14.12 -13.35
N ARG A 43 3.92 -12.92 -13.25
CA ARG A 43 4.90 -12.54 -12.22
C ARG A 43 4.50 -11.19 -11.64
N GLY A 44 4.42 -11.09 -10.32
CA GLY A 44 4.34 -9.81 -9.66
C GLY A 44 5.73 -9.15 -9.60
N TRP A 45 5.78 -7.83 -9.68
CA TRP A 45 7.07 -7.15 -9.69
C TRP A 45 7.87 -7.37 -8.40
N GLY A 46 7.20 -7.52 -7.25
CA GLY A 46 7.86 -7.83 -5.98
C GLY A 46 8.57 -9.19 -5.98
N GLN A 47 8.05 -10.17 -6.74
CA GLN A 47 8.70 -11.46 -6.93
C GLN A 47 10.04 -11.34 -7.68
N MET A 48 10.11 -10.39 -8.62
CA MET A 48 11.29 -10.16 -9.44
C MET A 48 12.25 -9.15 -8.83
N PHE A 49 11.90 -8.51 -7.72
CA PHE A 49 12.60 -7.34 -7.21
C PHE A 49 13.98 -7.66 -6.64
N GLN A 50 14.17 -8.87 -6.09
CA GLN A 50 15.47 -9.32 -5.54
C GLN A 50 16.63 -9.20 -6.52
N GLN A 51 16.41 -9.41 -7.81
CA GLN A 51 17.47 -9.38 -8.82
C GLN A 51 18.15 -8.01 -8.99
N PHE A 52 17.51 -6.92 -8.49
CA PHE A 52 18.06 -5.57 -8.57
C PHE A 52 18.93 -5.18 -7.38
N PHE A 53 19.03 -6.05 -6.38
CA PHE A 53 19.86 -5.81 -5.20
C PHE A 53 21.11 -6.68 -5.22
N LYS A 54 22.21 -6.11 -4.72
CA LYS A 54 23.50 -6.79 -4.54
C LYS A 54 23.84 -6.85 -3.06
N GLY A 55 24.77 -7.77 -2.72
CA GLY A 55 25.28 -7.89 -1.37
C GLY A 55 24.28 -8.57 -0.43
N ASP A 56 24.11 -8.01 0.76
CA ASP A 56 23.36 -8.53 1.88
C ASP A 56 21.92 -8.03 1.96
N VAL A 57 21.43 -7.31 0.95
CA VAL A 57 20.05 -6.85 0.89
C VAL A 57 19.12 -8.00 0.48
N THR A 58 18.13 -8.31 1.33
CA THR A 58 17.12 -9.34 1.05
C THR A 58 15.75 -8.74 0.84
N VAL A 59 15.07 -9.12 -0.25
CA VAL A 59 13.67 -8.75 -0.51
C VAL A 59 12.73 -9.79 0.09
N ASN A 60 11.92 -9.37 1.05
CA ASN A 60 10.87 -10.18 1.66
C ASN A 60 9.51 -9.81 1.07
N ASN A 61 9.14 -10.45 -0.05
CA ASN A 61 7.87 -10.17 -0.71
C ASN A 61 6.71 -10.83 0.03
N ARG A 62 5.87 -10.00 0.65
CA ARG A 62 4.71 -10.42 1.43
C ARG A 62 3.38 -10.03 0.79
N ALA A 63 3.42 -9.47 -0.41
CA ALA A 63 2.21 -9.10 -1.16
C ALA A 63 1.27 -10.30 -1.39
N LYS A 64 -0.03 -10.02 -1.41
CA LYS A 64 -1.08 -11.04 -1.50
C LYS A 64 -2.03 -10.76 -2.65
N ASN A 65 -2.25 -11.78 -3.47
CA ASN A 65 -3.25 -11.71 -4.53
C ASN A 65 -4.63 -11.36 -3.93
N GLY A 66 -5.30 -10.38 -4.51
CA GLY A 66 -6.62 -9.93 -4.10
C GLY A 66 -6.67 -9.03 -2.87
N ALA A 67 -5.54 -8.70 -2.24
CA ALA A 67 -5.54 -7.83 -1.07
C ALA A 67 -5.74 -6.36 -1.44
N SER A 68 -6.50 -5.64 -0.61
CA SER A 68 -6.58 -4.18 -0.55
C SER A 68 -5.77 -3.67 0.64
N SER A 69 -5.58 -2.36 0.75
CA SER A 69 -4.98 -1.74 1.94
C SER A 69 -5.71 -2.12 3.22
N LYS A 70 -7.05 -2.16 3.17
CA LYS A 70 -7.92 -2.55 4.27
C LYS A 70 -7.80 -4.04 4.61
N SER A 71 -7.97 -4.92 3.63
CA SER A 71 -7.98 -6.36 3.90
C SER A 71 -6.60 -6.86 4.37
N PHE A 72 -5.53 -6.37 3.79
CA PHE A 72 -4.17 -6.72 4.21
C PHE A 72 -3.86 -6.26 5.65
N TYR A 73 -4.43 -5.14 6.06
CA TYR A 73 -4.29 -4.64 7.43
C TYR A 73 -5.10 -5.47 8.44
N LYS A 74 -6.36 -5.78 8.10
CA LYS A 74 -7.31 -6.46 9.00
C LYS A 74 -7.08 -7.97 9.10
N GLU A 75 -6.60 -8.60 8.04
CA GLU A 75 -6.29 -10.03 8.05
C GLU A 75 -5.09 -10.31 8.95
N SER A 76 -5.32 -11.02 10.04
CA SER A 76 -4.30 -11.26 11.08
C SER A 76 -3.05 -11.97 10.55
N ALA A 77 -3.19 -12.79 9.51
CA ALA A 77 -2.08 -13.50 8.88
C ALA A 77 -1.19 -12.61 7.98
N TYR A 78 -1.59 -11.38 7.64
CA TYR A 78 -0.86 -10.54 6.70
C TYR A 78 -0.01 -9.48 7.41
N TRP A 79 -0.54 -8.28 7.64
CA TRP A 79 0.25 -7.18 8.20
C TRP A 79 0.90 -7.52 9.56
N GLN A 80 0.14 -8.17 10.46
CA GLN A 80 0.67 -8.55 11.76
C GLN A 80 1.84 -9.53 11.65
N SER A 81 1.84 -10.41 10.65
CA SER A 81 2.96 -11.34 10.43
C SER A 81 4.19 -10.65 9.83
N VAL A 82 3.98 -9.61 9.00
CA VAL A 82 5.07 -8.80 8.44
C VAL A 82 5.74 -7.99 9.53
N LYS A 83 4.95 -7.31 10.39
CA LYS A 83 5.48 -6.52 11.51
C LYS A 83 6.45 -7.28 12.41
N LYS A 84 6.19 -8.57 12.64
CA LYS A 84 7.08 -9.43 13.46
C LYS A 84 8.45 -9.70 12.84
N GLN A 85 8.63 -9.36 11.56
CA GLN A 85 9.86 -9.62 10.80
C GLN A 85 10.63 -8.35 10.47
N ILE A 86 10.01 -7.18 10.72
CA ILE A 86 10.63 -5.88 10.49
C ILE A 86 11.60 -5.58 11.62
N GLU A 87 12.80 -5.18 11.25
CA GLU A 87 13.88 -4.78 12.14
C GLU A 87 14.25 -3.30 11.91
N PRO A 88 14.80 -2.60 12.92
CA PRO A 88 15.26 -1.23 12.72
C PRO A 88 16.25 -1.12 11.56
N GLY A 89 16.02 -0.15 10.67
CA GLY A 89 16.83 0.07 9.46
C GLY A 89 16.34 -0.65 8.22
N ASP A 90 15.31 -1.50 8.31
CA ASP A 90 14.65 -2.10 7.17
C ASP A 90 13.83 -1.08 6.36
N TYR A 91 13.41 -1.47 5.18
CA TYR A 91 12.47 -0.72 4.34
C TYR A 91 11.16 -1.48 4.17
N VAL A 92 10.04 -0.75 4.11
CA VAL A 92 8.73 -1.31 3.78
C VAL A 92 8.15 -0.58 2.59
N LEU A 93 8.05 -1.25 1.44
CA LEU A 93 7.42 -0.74 0.24
C LEU A 93 5.94 -1.14 0.25
N ILE A 94 5.05 -0.16 0.13
CA ILE A 94 3.61 -0.29 0.32
C ILE A 94 2.90 0.07 -0.96
N GLN A 95 2.26 -0.90 -1.63
CA GLN A 95 1.50 -0.68 -2.86
C GLN A 95 0.12 -1.32 -2.78
N PHE A 96 -0.92 -0.51 -2.82
CA PHE A 96 -2.31 -0.94 -2.90
C PHE A 96 -3.09 0.01 -3.82
N ALA A 97 -4.15 -0.46 -4.43
CA ALA A 97 -5.25 0.28 -5.05
C ALA A 97 -6.22 -0.66 -5.78
N HIS A 98 -5.72 -1.66 -6.54
CA HIS A 98 -6.51 -2.48 -7.45
C HIS A 98 -7.68 -3.23 -6.80
N ASN A 99 -7.60 -3.48 -5.50
CA ASN A 99 -8.70 -4.11 -4.76
C ASN A 99 -9.41 -3.11 -3.84
N ASP A 100 -8.78 -2.00 -3.56
CA ASP A 100 -9.38 -0.88 -2.83
C ASP A 100 -10.52 -0.22 -3.62
N GLU A 101 -10.39 -0.15 -4.95
CA GLU A 101 -11.39 0.41 -5.87
C GLU A 101 -12.64 -0.49 -6.06
N LYS A 102 -12.65 -1.68 -5.47
CA LYS A 102 -13.78 -2.61 -5.61
C LYS A 102 -15.01 -2.12 -4.87
N SER A 103 -16.16 -2.43 -5.47
CA SER A 103 -17.46 -2.14 -4.90
C SER A 103 -17.69 -0.67 -4.54
N ASN A 104 -17.11 0.22 -5.34
CA ASN A 104 -17.36 1.65 -5.26
C ASN A 104 -17.21 2.22 -3.85
N GLY A 105 -16.27 1.69 -3.07
CA GLY A 105 -16.00 2.19 -1.74
C GLY A 105 -17.05 1.81 -0.69
N CYS A 106 -17.63 0.61 -0.76
CA CYS A 106 -18.49 0.06 0.32
C CYS A 106 -17.76 -0.07 1.67
N ASP A 107 -16.72 0.67 1.85
CA ASP A 107 -15.99 0.78 3.08
C ASP A 107 -16.63 1.81 4.01
N GLY A 108 -16.73 1.49 5.28
CA GLY A 108 -17.52 2.24 6.23
C GLY A 108 -19.00 1.89 6.18
N ASP A 109 -19.34 0.98 5.28
CA ASP A 109 -20.69 0.41 5.12
C ASP A 109 -21.78 1.39 4.71
N GLU A 110 -21.45 2.64 4.37
CA GLU A 110 -22.45 3.64 4.00
C GLU A 110 -23.28 3.20 2.79
N LEU A 111 -22.63 2.79 1.71
CA LEU A 111 -23.33 2.34 0.51
C LEU A 111 -24.04 1.00 0.74
N LYS A 112 -23.41 0.10 1.51
CA LYS A 112 -24.04 -1.16 1.91
C LYS A 112 -25.29 -0.92 2.77
N ALA A 113 -25.18 -0.05 3.77
CA ALA A 113 -26.32 0.32 4.63
C ALA A 113 -27.45 0.98 3.82
N TYR A 114 -27.12 1.81 2.84
CA TYR A 114 -28.09 2.38 1.92
C TYR A 114 -28.85 1.28 1.16
N TYR A 115 -28.16 0.33 0.53
CA TYR A 115 -28.82 -0.77 -0.18
C TYR A 115 -29.68 -1.62 0.75
N GLN A 116 -29.24 -1.90 1.96
CA GLN A 116 -30.04 -2.59 2.97
C GLN A 116 -31.30 -1.79 3.33
N SER A 117 -31.19 -0.48 3.49
CA SER A 117 -32.32 0.38 3.89
C SER A 117 -33.42 0.46 2.83
N ILE A 118 -33.07 0.26 1.55
CA ILE A 118 -34.04 0.23 0.44
C ILE A 118 -34.46 -1.19 0.04
N GLY A 119 -34.02 -2.23 0.79
CA GLY A 119 -34.33 -3.63 0.53
C GLY A 119 -33.62 -4.26 -0.67
N ASP A 120 -32.56 -3.64 -1.19
CA ASP A 120 -31.77 -4.20 -2.28
C ASP A 120 -30.65 -5.10 -1.74
N GLU A 121 -31.04 -6.23 -1.19
CA GLU A 121 -30.10 -7.21 -0.61
C GLU A 121 -29.08 -7.73 -1.62
N ALA A 122 -29.44 -7.82 -2.91
CA ALA A 122 -28.52 -8.25 -3.94
C ALA A 122 -27.33 -7.30 -4.07
N LYS A 123 -27.58 -5.98 -4.11
CA LYS A 123 -26.52 -4.98 -4.16
C LYS A 123 -25.77 -4.86 -2.82
N ALA A 124 -26.46 -4.95 -1.69
CA ALA A 124 -25.82 -4.95 -0.38
C ALA A 124 -24.80 -6.11 -0.25
N ASN A 125 -25.18 -7.30 -0.72
CA ASN A 125 -24.32 -8.48 -0.69
C ASN A 125 -23.21 -8.46 -1.75
N ALA A 126 -23.37 -7.69 -2.82
CA ALA A 126 -22.35 -7.46 -3.83
C ALA A 126 -21.24 -6.49 -3.37
N CYS A 127 -21.45 -5.76 -2.28
CA CYS A 127 -20.45 -4.88 -1.69
C CYS A 127 -19.23 -5.68 -1.21
N ASP A 128 -18.11 -5.45 -1.85
CA ASP A 128 -16.86 -6.15 -1.53
C ASP A 128 -16.22 -5.54 -0.27
N TYR A 129 -16.03 -6.35 0.77
CA TYR A 129 -15.42 -5.93 2.04
C TYR A 129 -14.01 -5.33 1.88
N ARG A 130 -13.34 -5.57 0.75
CA ARG A 130 -12.02 -5.05 0.44
C ARG A 130 -12.04 -3.59 -0.01
N GLY A 131 -13.20 -3.09 -0.45
CA GLY A 131 -13.35 -1.73 -0.93
C GLY A 131 -13.00 -0.68 0.12
N THR A 132 -12.41 0.41 -0.34
CA THR A 132 -12.13 1.61 0.44
C THR A 132 -12.57 2.84 -0.33
N THR A 133 -12.71 3.97 0.35
CA THR A 133 -12.87 5.27 -0.30
C THR A 133 -11.51 5.92 -0.50
N ALA A 134 -11.19 6.31 -1.75
CA ALA A 134 -9.84 6.79 -2.08
C ALA A 134 -9.40 7.99 -1.24
N SER A 135 -10.27 9.00 -1.09
CA SER A 135 -9.99 10.21 -0.29
C SER A 135 -10.22 10.03 1.22
N GLY A 136 -10.77 8.89 1.65
CA GLY A 136 -11.10 8.57 3.05
C GLY A 136 -10.30 7.39 3.58
N THR A 137 -10.96 6.25 3.77
CA THR A 137 -10.41 5.08 4.48
C THR A 137 -9.17 4.48 3.83
N TYR A 138 -8.97 4.61 2.51
CA TYR A 138 -7.71 4.25 1.88
C TYR A 138 -6.53 5.03 2.49
N LYS A 139 -6.67 6.35 2.60
CA LYS A 139 -5.65 7.21 3.22
C LYS A 139 -5.40 6.82 4.68
N ASP A 140 -6.45 6.46 5.41
CA ASP A 140 -6.34 6.07 6.81
C ASP A 140 -5.52 4.78 6.99
N TYR A 141 -5.72 3.79 6.10
CA TYR A 141 -4.89 2.58 6.11
C TYR A 141 -3.44 2.87 5.73
N LEU A 142 -3.19 3.74 4.75
CA LEU A 142 -1.84 4.14 4.38
C LEU A 142 -1.11 4.83 5.55
N ARG A 143 -1.79 5.74 6.27
CA ARG A 143 -1.24 6.38 7.47
C ARG A 143 -0.83 5.35 8.53
N LYS A 144 -1.71 4.38 8.82
CA LYS A 144 -1.42 3.30 9.78
C LYS A 144 -0.18 2.49 9.38
N TYR A 145 -0.05 2.10 8.11
CA TYR A 145 1.15 1.40 7.64
C TYR A 145 2.41 2.23 7.83
N VAL A 146 2.37 3.50 7.49
CA VAL A 146 3.51 4.42 7.62
C VAL A 146 3.91 4.60 9.08
N GLU A 147 2.93 4.89 9.94
CA GLU A 147 3.15 5.12 11.37
C GLU A 147 3.69 3.87 12.07
N GLU A 148 3.08 2.72 11.83
CA GLU A 148 3.51 1.45 12.42
C GLU A 148 4.88 1.01 11.91
N THR A 149 5.20 1.24 10.62
CA THR A 149 6.54 1.00 10.08
C THR A 149 7.59 1.85 10.77
N ARG A 150 7.33 3.15 10.93
CA ARG A 150 8.22 4.07 11.65
C ARG A 150 8.40 3.70 13.11
N ALA A 151 7.33 3.28 13.76
CA ALA A 151 7.39 2.84 15.17
C ALA A 151 8.29 1.62 15.37
N LEU A 152 8.50 0.80 14.33
CA LEU A 152 9.42 -0.33 14.30
C LEU A 152 10.87 0.07 13.91
N GLY A 153 11.14 1.36 13.72
CA GLY A 153 12.46 1.85 13.31
C GLY A 153 12.79 1.61 11.83
N ALA A 154 11.82 1.25 11.02
CA ALA A 154 11.97 1.01 9.58
C ALA A 154 11.52 2.21 8.75
N THR A 155 11.93 2.24 7.49
CA THR A 155 11.63 3.31 6.54
C THR A 155 10.47 2.91 5.64
N PRO A 156 9.29 3.56 5.74
CA PRO A 156 8.19 3.34 4.82
C PRO A 156 8.42 4.05 3.49
N VAL A 157 8.00 3.41 2.39
CA VAL A 157 7.98 3.96 1.04
C VAL A 157 6.62 3.66 0.42
N LEU A 158 5.88 4.68 0.01
CA LEU A 158 4.62 4.51 -0.70
C LEU A 158 4.90 4.35 -2.21
N VAL A 159 4.24 3.36 -2.83
CA VAL A 159 4.46 3.01 -4.24
C VAL A 159 3.12 3.09 -4.96
N GLY A 160 3.00 3.98 -5.93
CA GLY A 160 1.81 4.10 -6.78
C GLY A 160 1.50 2.76 -7.47
N ALA A 161 0.23 2.40 -7.54
CA ALA A 161 -0.19 1.15 -8.16
C ALA A 161 0.16 1.12 -9.66
N ILE A 162 0.49 -0.05 -10.17
CA ILE A 162 0.67 -0.27 -11.61
C ILE A 162 -0.61 0.18 -12.35
N CYS A 163 -0.44 0.95 -13.41
CA CYS A 163 -1.53 1.46 -14.23
C CYS A 163 -2.38 0.30 -14.82
N ARG A 164 -3.70 0.44 -14.78
CA ARG A 164 -4.59 -0.46 -15.53
C ARG A 164 -4.62 -0.05 -17.00
N LYS A 165 -4.22 -0.96 -17.87
CA LYS A 165 -4.16 -0.69 -19.32
C LYS A 165 -5.53 -0.82 -19.99
N TYR A 166 -6.45 0.07 -19.62
CA TYR A 166 -7.70 0.24 -20.37
C TYR A 166 -7.46 1.19 -21.54
N PHE A 167 -7.46 0.63 -22.74
CA PHE A 167 -7.14 1.40 -23.92
C PHE A 167 -8.35 2.18 -24.47
N ASP A 168 -8.04 3.37 -25.00
CA ASP A 168 -8.89 4.15 -25.90
C ASP A 168 -8.07 4.40 -27.16
N GLY A 169 -8.34 3.66 -28.22
CA GLY A 169 -7.43 3.58 -29.35
C GLY A 169 -6.05 3.05 -28.96
N SER A 170 -5.01 3.85 -29.18
CA SER A 170 -3.62 3.52 -28.85
C SER A 170 -3.16 4.09 -27.50
N THR A 171 -4.03 4.80 -26.78
CA THR A 171 -3.72 5.46 -25.50
C THR A 171 -4.37 4.72 -24.33
N ILE A 172 -3.74 4.76 -23.17
CA ILE A 172 -4.34 4.30 -21.92
C ILE A 172 -5.24 5.40 -21.39
N ARG A 173 -6.49 5.05 -21.11
CA ARG A 173 -7.46 5.99 -20.54
C ARG A 173 -6.99 6.47 -19.18
N ARG A 174 -7.03 7.79 -18.97
CA ARG A 174 -6.74 8.40 -17.67
C ARG A 174 -7.72 7.95 -16.59
N ASN A 175 -8.95 7.77 -16.96
CA ASN A 175 -10.05 7.36 -16.10
C ASN A 175 -10.21 5.85 -15.98
N GLY A 176 -9.12 5.11 -15.96
CA GLY A 176 -9.11 3.73 -15.50
C GLY A 176 -9.54 3.68 -14.02
N ARG A 177 -10.08 2.54 -13.58
CA ARG A 177 -10.77 2.44 -12.30
C ARG A 177 -9.99 2.93 -11.08
N HIS A 178 -8.67 2.89 -11.08
CA HIS A 178 -7.88 3.35 -9.94
C HIS A 178 -7.22 4.69 -10.15
N ASP A 179 -7.27 5.24 -11.37
CA ASP A 179 -6.82 6.59 -11.66
C ASP A 179 -7.96 7.59 -11.40
N LEU A 180 -9.07 7.40 -12.12
CA LEU A 180 -10.30 8.17 -11.98
C LEU A 180 -11.44 7.25 -12.39
N GLY A 181 -12.34 6.93 -11.50
CA GLY A 181 -13.47 6.07 -11.81
C GLY A 181 -14.33 6.65 -12.95
N ASP A 182 -14.65 5.81 -13.94
CA ASP A 182 -15.57 6.22 -15.02
C ASP A 182 -16.98 6.42 -14.50
N LYS A 183 -17.40 5.53 -13.61
CA LYS A 183 -18.69 5.56 -12.93
C LYS A 183 -18.53 4.91 -11.56
N PHE A 184 -19.16 5.50 -10.58
CA PHE A 184 -19.30 4.93 -9.26
C PHE A 184 -20.64 5.38 -8.68
N ASP A 185 -21.20 4.55 -7.85
CA ASP A 185 -22.35 4.91 -7.05
C ASP A 185 -21.84 5.59 -5.77
N LYS A 186 -22.41 6.71 -5.42
CA LYS A 186 -22.11 7.44 -4.19
C LYS A 186 -23.40 7.91 -3.50
N ILE A 187 -23.32 8.13 -2.23
CA ILE A 187 -24.43 8.71 -1.47
C ILE A 187 -24.13 10.19 -1.24
N GLU A 188 -25.00 11.04 -1.76
CA GLU A 188 -24.94 12.48 -1.58
C GLU A 188 -26.28 12.98 -1.01
N GLY A 189 -26.24 13.68 0.13
CA GLY A 189 -27.44 14.18 0.78
C GLY A 189 -28.48 13.11 1.10
N GLY A 190 -28.05 11.88 1.40
CA GLY A 190 -28.91 10.72 1.69
C GLY A 190 -29.54 10.08 0.45
N LYS A 191 -29.07 10.41 -0.75
CA LYS A 191 -29.56 9.82 -2.01
C LYS A 191 -28.44 9.15 -2.77
N LEU A 192 -28.71 7.97 -3.34
CA LEU A 192 -27.80 7.33 -4.27
C LEU A 192 -27.71 8.15 -5.56
N THR A 193 -26.49 8.54 -5.93
CA THR A 193 -26.20 9.18 -7.21
C THR A 193 -25.25 8.31 -7.98
N THR A 194 -25.52 8.14 -9.29
CA THR A 194 -24.56 7.50 -10.20
C THR A 194 -23.53 8.54 -10.60
N GLY A 195 -22.27 8.29 -10.28
CA GLY A 195 -21.18 9.17 -10.64
C GLY A 195 -21.03 9.28 -12.15
N ASN A 196 -20.99 10.50 -12.63
CA ASN A 196 -20.58 10.81 -13.99
C ASN A 196 -19.06 10.78 -14.09
N LYS A 197 -18.53 10.91 -15.32
CA LYS A 197 -17.10 11.17 -15.54
C LYS A 197 -16.65 12.28 -14.62
N VAL A 198 -15.65 11.96 -13.83
CA VAL A 198 -15.02 12.91 -12.93
C VAL A 198 -14.28 13.95 -13.76
N ALA A 199 -14.34 15.23 -13.38
CA ALA A 199 -13.58 16.28 -14.03
C ALA A 199 -12.08 15.96 -14.03
N ALA A 200 -11.34 16.43 -15.03
CA ALA A 200 -9.94 16.09 -15.22
C ALA A 200 -9.03 16.49 -14.04
N ASP A 201 -9.46 17.43 -13.23
CA ASP A 201 -8.80 17.97 -12.04
C ASP A 201 -9.39 17.45 -10.72
N ASP A 202 -10.45 16.63 -10.76
CA ASP A 202 -11.01 16.00 -9.58
C ASP A 202 -10.28 14.67 -9.30
N HIS A 203 -9.50 14.66 -8.24
CA HIS A 203 -8.73 13.51 -7.77
C HIS A 203 -9.35 12.80 -6.56
N THR A 204 -10.61 13.08 -6.25
CA THR A 204 -11.30 12.50 -5.08
C THR A 204 -11.27 10.98 -5.08
N TYR A 205 -11.34 10.36 -6.26
CA TYR A 205 -11.40 8.91 -6.46
C TYR A 205 -10.12 8.32 -7.08
N ASP A 206 -9.08 9.13 -7.18
CA ASP A 206 -7.79 8.75 -7.76
C ASP A 206 -6.88 8.17 -6.67
N TYR A 207 -6.83 6.86 -6.54
CA TYR A 207 -6.06 6.17 -5.50
C TYR A 207 -4.56 6.50 -5.54
N PRO A 208 -3.86 6.48 -6.69
CA PRO A 208 -2.46 6.89 -6.75
C PRO A 208 -2.23 8.34 -6.31
N TYR A 209 -3.12 9.25 -6.71
CA TYR A 209 -3.05 10.65 -6.28
C TYR A 209 -3.23 10.79 -4.77
N GLN A 210 -4.23 10.10 -4.20
CA GLN A 210 -4.49 10.13 -2.76
C GLN A 210 -3.34 9.51 -1.96
N MET A 211 -2.66 8.51 -2.51
CA MET A 211 -1.43 7.96 -1.90
C MET A 211 -0.30 9.00 -1.93
N GLN A 212 -0.14 9.72 -3.03
CA GLN A 212 0.85 10.80 -3.13
C GLN A 212 0.58 11.92 -2.12
N GLU A 213 -0.70 12.27 -1.90
CA GLU A 213 -1.07 13.24 -0.86
C GLU A 213 -0.72 12.76 0.55
N VAL A 214 -0.92 11.48 0.87
CA VAL A 214 -0.46 10.90 2.15
C VAL A 214 1.06 10.95 2.25
N ALA A 215 1.76 10.67 1.16
CA ALA A 215 3.23 10.73 1.15
C ALA A 215 3.74 12.15 1.46
N LYS A 216 3.13 13.17 0.86
CA LYS A 216 3.44 14.58 1.15
C LYS A 216 3.09 14.95 2.59
N GLU A 217 1.91 14.58 3.05
CA GLU A 217 1.41 14.85 4.41
C GLU A 217 2.37 14.30 5.47
N LEU A 218 2.83 13.08 5.30
CA LEU A 218 3.67 12.38 6.26
C LEU A 218 5.17 12.53 6.01
N GLY A 219 5.58 13.20 4.94
CA GLY A 219 6.99 13.35 4.57
C GLY A 219 7.67 12.00 4.32
N VAL A 220 7.02 11.09 3.58
CA VAL A 220 7.58 9.81 3.16
C VAL A 220 7.86 9.80 1.66
N GLN A 221 8.79 8.96 1.24
CA GLN A 221 9.10 8.79 -0.17
C GLN A 221 7.90 8.19 -0.91
N TYR A 222 7.60 8.75 -2.08
CA TYR A 222 6.63 8.22 -3.05
C TYR A 222 7.35 7.81 -4.33
N LEU A 223 7.08 6.59 -4.78
CA LEU A 223 7.54 6.08 -6.08
C LEU A 223 6.34 6.03 -7.03
N ASP A 224 6.37 6.86 -8.06
CA ASP A 224 5.28 6.94 -9.05
C ASP A 224 5.36 5.81 -10.08
N LEU A 225 5.03 4.61 -9.63
CA LEU A 225 4.97 3.45 -10.52
C LEU A 225 3.77 3.52 -11.47
N THR A 226 2.72 4.25 -11.10
CA THR A 226 1.53 4.44 -11.94
C THR A 226 1.90 5.14 -13.25
N THR A 227 2.59 6.27 -13.17
CA THR A 227 3.05 6.99 -14.38
C THR A 227 4.12 6.21 -15.14
N ALA A 228 5.05 5.58 -14.43
CA ALA A 228 6.12 4.80 -15.05
C ALA A 228 5.61 3.57 -15.84
N THR A 229 4.37 3.12 -15.60
CA THR A 229 3.77 1.96 -16.28
C THR A 229 2.69 2.33 -17.28
N LYS A 230 2.40 3.63 -17.49
CA LYS A 230 1.55 4.15 -18.57
C LYS A 230 2.30 4.17 -19.89
#